data_b774d64916efbb4bf0efad5fbb292bf8
#
_entry.id   b774d64916efbb4bf0efad5fbb292bf8
#
_cell.length_a   1.000
_cell.length_b   1.000
_cell.length_c   1.000
_cell.angle_alpha   90.00
_cell.angle_beta   90.00
_cell.angle_gamma   90.00
#
_symmetry.space_group_name_H-M   'P 1'
#
loop_
_entity.id
_entity.type
_entity.pdbx_description
1 polymer ?
#
loop_
_entity_poly.entity_id
_entity_poly.type
_entity_poly.pdbx_seq_one_letter_code
_entity_poly.pdbx_strand_id
1 'polypeptide(L)'
;MTRVIKIFFLTLLVAINCHMSFLWAEISPVSAHKDNRIRFINYDPHNVTKIIGSIRSSVQIEFANDENIAYIGIGNSVAWQVAPAGHFVFLKPREVQPITNLQIITTRQDGTKRSYQFELQVREGDVSVGNDTYFLVKFRYPEDEALRKQLAEQAKAQKNEEEFVDNILNMHEHFGPRNWAYVAQGSPLIEPSSVYDNGKTTTFTFLDNNEIPAIYLVTLDGQETIVPKSIKGNQVIVHAIAMQFTLRRGNEVLCIFNKGFIPRGINPETGTTSPSVQREINVEK
;
A
#
# COMPACT_ATOMS: atom_id res chain seq x y z
N MET A 1 -6.56 -30.69 67.52
CA MET A 1 -5.36 -30.98 66.72
C MET A 1 -5.59 -30.87 65.20
N THR A 2 -6.76 -31.17 64.66
CA THR A 2 -7.05 -31.20 63.18
C THR A 2 -7.18 -29.83 62.52
N ARG A 3 -7.49 -28.75 63.20
CA ARG A 3 -7.59 -27.38 62.61
C ARG A 3 -6.23 -26.69 62.42
N VAL A 4 -5.27 -26.91 63.28
CA VAL A 4 -3.94 -26.32 63.22
C VAL A 4 -3.13 -26.95 62.07
N ILE A 5 -3.31 -28.26 61.82
CA ILE A 5 -2.64 -29.00 60.72
C ILE A 5 -3.15 -28.51 59.33
N LYS A 6 -4.45 -28.17 59.20
CA LYS A 6 -5.00 -27.65 57.94
C LYS A 6 -4.48 -26.22 57.62
N ILE A 7 -4.27 -25.38 58.60
CA ILE A 7 -3.71 -24.02 58.40
C ILE A 7 -2.24 -24.12 58.01
N PHE A 8 -1.47 -25.03 58.59
CA PHE A 8 -0.05 -25.24 58.27
C PHE A 8 0.14 -25.78 56.86
N PHE A 9 -0.77 -26.67 56.38
CA PHE A 9 -0.74 -27.17 54.99
C PHE A 9 -1.16 -26.11 53.99
N LEU A 10 -2.10 -25.24 54.33
CA LEU A 10 -2.54 -24.16 53.44
C LEU A 10 -1.47 -23.06 53.30
N THR A 11 -0.74 -22.73 54.38
CA THR A 11 0.38 -21.77 54.32
C THR A 11 1.60 -22.32 53.60
N LEU A 12 1.86 -23.63 53.68
CA LEU A 12 2.93 -24.30 52.95
C LEU A 12 2.62 -24.35 51.44
N LEU A 13 1.35 -24.55 51.04
CA LEU A 13 0.92 -24.55 49.64
C LEU A 13 1.01 -23.17 49.00
N VAL A 14 0.74 -22.10 49.74
CA VAL A 14 0.87 -20.70 49.30
C VAL A 14 2.34 -20.30 49.17
N ALA A 15 3.23 -20.79 50.05
CA ALA A 15 4.65 -20.50 49.99
C ALA A 15 5.36 -21.14 48.78
N ILE A 16 4.88 -22.31 48.31
CA ILE A 16 5.45 -22.99 47.12
C ILE A 16 5.09 -22.30 45.80
N ASN A 17 3.98 -21.52 45.76
CA ASN A 17 3.59 -20.80 44.54
C ASN A 17 4.31 -19.46 44.32
N CYS A 18 5.16 -19.00 45.27
CA CYS A 18 5.77 -17.66 45.18
C CYS A 18 7.19 -17.63 44.60
N HIS A 19 7.72 -18.76 44.12
CA HIS A 19 9.07 -18.84 43.52
C HIS A 19 9.10 -19.34 42.06
N MET A 20 8.10 -19.06 41.24
CA MET A 20 8.30 -19.07 39.80
C MET A 20 9.02 -17.77 39.43
N SER A 21 10.32 -17.69 39.71
CA SER A 21 11.21 -16.79 39.02
C SER A 21 11.14 -17.12 37.53
N PHE A 22 10.49 -16.28 36.74
CA PHE A 22 10.66 -16.33 35.29
C PHE A 22 12.14 -16.02 35.00
N LEU A 23 12.92 -17.06 34.88
CA LEU A 23 14.24 -16.98 34.27
C LEU A 23 13.96 -16.59 32.81
N TRP A 24 14.13 -15.32 32.52
CA TRP A 24 14.18 -14.84 31.15
C TRP A 24 15.45 -15.43 30.54
N ALA A 25 15.32 -16.58 29.92
CA ALA A 25 16.42 -17.20 29.19
C ALA A 25 16.56 -16.48 27.85
N GLU A 26 17.80 -16.28 27.40
CA GLU A 26 18.09 -15.87 26.04
C GLU A 26 17.28 -16.71 25.05
N ILE A 27 16.76 -16.09 23.97
CA ILE A 27 15.99 -16.84 23.00
C ILE A 27 16.97 -17.46 21.99
N SER A 28 17.04 -18.79 22.00
CA SER A 28 17.79 -19.55 21.01
C SER A 28 17.03 -19.61 19.69
N PRO A 29 17.68 -19.35 18.55
CA PRO A 29 17.05 -19.50 17.23
C PRO A 29 16.52 -20.91 16.98
N VAL A 30 15.34 -21.01 16.36
CA VAL A 30 14.65 -22.28 16.09
C VAL A 30 15.24 -22.94 14.83
N SER A 31 15.50 -24.24 14.86
CA SER A 31 16.04 -25.00 13.73
C SER A 31 15.09 -25.10 12.54
N ALA A 32 15.65 -25.08 11.33
CA ALA A 32 14.92 -25.43 10.12
C ALA A 32 14.58 -26.93 10.11
N HIS A 33 13.51 -27.30 9.41
CA HIS A 33 13.04 -28.69 9.36
C HIS A 33 14.05 -29.65 8.69
N LYS A 34 14.84 -29.20 7.72
CA LYS A 34 15.77 -30.05 6.95
C LYS A 34 17.17 -30.13 7.54
N ASP A 35 17.66 -29.06 8.12
CA ASP A 35 18.99 -28.96 8.69
C ASP A 35 18.95 -28.07 9.94
N ASN A 36 19.35 -28.61 11.07
CA ASN A 36 19.34 -27.93 12.36
C ASN A 36 20.41 -26.82 12.48
N ARG A 37 21.36 -26.74 11.58
CA ARG A 37 22.38 -25.69 11.52
C ARG A 37 21.85 -24.41 10.87
N ILE A 38 20.73 -24.50 10.16
CA ILE A 38 19.96 -23.37 9.65
C ILE A 38 18.93 -23.00 10.69
N ARG A 39 18.93 -21.75 11.14
CA ARG A 39 18.11 -21.27 12.25
C ARG A 39 17.29 -20.06 11.84
N PHE A 40 16.12 -19.93 12.45
CA PHE A 40 15.23 -18.77 12.29
C PHE A 40 14.93 -18.17 13.66
N ILE A 41 14.82 -16.84 13.69
CA ILE A 41 14.41 -16.09 14.87
C ILE A 41 13.57 -14.89 14.47
N ASN A 42 12.52 -14.59 15.21
CA ASN A 42 11.77 -13.35 15.02
C ASN A 42 12.55 -12.18 15.63
N TYR A 43 12.61 -11.08 14.92
CA TYR A 43 13.21 -9.86 15.42
C TYR A 43 12.42 -9.34 16.64
N ASP A 44 13.14 -9.04 17.70
CA ASP A 44 12.66 -8.35 18.88
C ASP A 44 13.81 -7.45 19.37
N PRO A 45 13.62 -6.12 19.48
CA PRO A 45 14.68 -5.19 19.91
C PRO A 45 15.16 -5.40 21.35
N HIS A 46 14.39 -6.11 22.17
CA HIS A 46 14.70 -6.38 23.59
C HIS A 46 15.27 -7.77 23.82
N ASN A 47 15.52 -8.53 22.76
CA ASN A 47 16.03 -9.89 22.85
C ASN A 47 17.54 -9.97 22.62
N VAL A 48 18.20 -10.90 23.32
CA VAL A 48 19.57 -11.32 23.06
C VAL A 48 19.56 -12.67 22.33
N THR A 49 20.06 -12.67 21.10
CA THR A 49 20.09 -13.85 20.25
C THR A 49 21.38 -14.64 20.45
N LYS A 50 21.26 -15.91 20.83
CA LYS A 50 22.41 -16.80 20.95
C LYS A 50 22.93 -17.24 19.60
N ILE A 51 24.25 -17.14 19.44
CA ILE A 51 25.01 -17.63 18.27
C ILE A 51 26.04 -18.64 18.74
N ILE A 52 25.99 -19.84 18.19
CA ILE A 52 26.94 -20.91 18.47
C ILE A 52 27.77 -21.18 17.22
N GLY A 53 29.08 -20.89 17.28
CA GLY A 53 30.02 -21.17 16.23
C GLY A 53 31.02 -22.24 16.61
N SER A 54 31.61 -22.96 15.64
CA SER A 54 32.69 -23.91 15.83
C SER A 54 33.95 -23.45 15.11
N ILE A 55 35.11 -23.81 15.66
CA ILE A 55 36.40 -23.55 14.99
C ILE A 55 36.39 -24.18 13.61
N ARG A 56 36.96 -23.47 12.62
CA ARG A 56 37.00 -23.84 11.19
C ARG A 56 35.64 -23.73 10.46
N SER A 57 34.61 -23.15 11.11
CA SER A 57 33.34 -22.82 10.44
C SER A 57 33.09 -21.31 10.47
N SER A 58 32.10 -20.88 9.74
CA SER A 58 31.55 -19.53 9.88
C SER A 58 30.04 -19.58 10.02
N VAL A 59 29.49 -18.65 10.77
CA VAL A 59 28.04 -18.44 10.93
C VAL A 59 27.65 -17.21 10.13
N GLN A 60 26.66 -17.34 9.26
CA GLN A 60 26.05 -16.22 8.56
C GLN A 60 24.85 -15.74 9.35
N ILE A 61 24.73 -14.45 9.56
CA ILE A 61 23.51 -13.79 10.07
C ILE A 61 22.89 -13.03 8.89
N GLU A 62 21.61 -13.25 8.66
CA GLU A 62 20.84 -12.60 7.59
C GLU A 62 19.76 -11.72 8.20
N PHE A 63 19.85 -10.41 7.93
CA PHE A 63 18.87 -9.39 8.30
C PHE A 63 17.83 -9.19 7.18
N ALA A 64 16.93 -8.21 7.31
CA ALA A 64 16.00 -7.89 6.24
C ALA A 64 16.73 -7.32 5.00
N ASN A 65 16.18 -7.58 3.82
CA ASN A 65 16.80 -7.15 2.56
C ASN A 65 16.89 -5.62 2.41
N ASP A 66 16.09 -4.88 3.16
CA ASP A 66 16.07 -3.41 3.19
C ASP A 66 17.00 -2.82 4.26
N GLU A 67 17.78 -3.67 4.96
CA GLU A 67 18.72 -3.27 6.00
C GLU A 67 20.16 -3.28 5.49
N ASN A 68 20.90 -2.25 5.87
CA ASN A 68 22.37 -2.20 5.71
C ASN A 68 23.02 -2.05 7.07
N ILE A 69 24.14 -2.74 7.28
CA ILE A 69 24.87 -2.68 8.54
C ILE A 69 25.55 -1.32 8.66
N ALA A 70 25.21 -0.59 9.74
CA ALA A 70 25.75 0.72 10.03
C ALA A 70 26.91 0.66 11.05
N TYR A 71 26.74 -0.11 12.12
CA TYR A 71 27.73 -0.21 13.20
C TYR A 71 27.79 -1.63 13.75
N ILE A 72 28.99 -2.03 14.15
CA ILE A 72 29.28 -3.30 14.81
C ILE A 72 30.16 -3.04 16.03
N GLY A 73 29.73 -3.53 17.17
CA GLY A 73 30.51 -3.58 18.41
C GLY A 73 30.67 -5.01 18.88
N ILE A 74 31.87 -5.44 19.19
CA ILE A 74 32.14 -6.79 19.70
C ILE A 74 33.03 -6.73 20.95
N GLY A 75 32.68 -7.51 21.97
CA GLY A 75 33.40 -7.55 23.23
C GLY A 75 34.78 -8.24 23.12
N ASN A 76 34.90 -9.28 22.31
CA ASN A 76 36.17 -9.99 22.08
C ASN A 76 36.49 -10.13 20.60
N SER A 77 37.22 -9.15 20.05
CA SER A 77 37.65 -9.11 18.66
C SER A 77 38.82 -10.06 18.33
N VAL A 78 39.48 -10.60 19.34
CA VAL A 78 40.56 -11.59 19.13
C VAL A 78 39.98 -12.96 18.85
N ALA A 79 38.98 -13.37 19.64
CA ALA A 79 38.34 -14.68 19.51
C ALA A 79 37.40 -14.78 18.31
N TRP A 80 36.91 -13.66 17.77
CA TRP A 80 35.94 -13.64 16.68
C TRP A 80 36.37 -12.69 15.56
N GLN A 81 36.30 -13.17 14.33
CA GLN A 81 36.36 -12.33 13.15
C GLN A 81 34.91 -12.02 12.66
N VAL A 82 34.64 -10.75 12.43
CA VAL A 82 33.37 -10.25 11.94
C VAL A 82 33.56 -9.62 10.57
N ALA A 83 32.76 -10.04 9.58
CA ALA A 83 32.83 -9.51 8.21
C ALA A 83 31.40 -9.12 7.75
N PRO A 84 31.05 -7.82 7.70
CA PRO A 84 29.78 -7.37 7.16
C PRO A 84 29.77 -7.38 5.64
N ALA A 85 28.57 -7.71 5.04
CA ALA A 85 28.36 -7.71 3.60
C ALA A 85 26.89 -7.37 3.29
N GLY A 86 26.56 -6.09 3.09
CA GLY A 86 25.19 -5.62 2.87
C GLY A 86 24.29 -5.89 4.07
N HIS A 87 23.26 -6.73 3.90
CA HIS A 87 22.37 -7.19 4.97
C HIS A 87 22.81 -8.51 5.61
N PHE A 88 24.05 -8.93 5.37
CA PHE A 88 24.65 -10.12 5.97
C PHE A 88 25.83 -9.78 6.88
N VAL A 89 26.05 -10.60 7.90
CA VAL A 89 27.27 -10.61 8.69
C VAL A 89 27.79 -12.05 8.76
N PHE A 90 29.08 -12.22 8.51
CA PHE A 90 29.76 -13.49 8.70
C PHE A 90 30.60 -13.43 9.99
N LEU A 91 30.39 -14.39 10.88
CA LEU A 91 31.10 -14.56 12.13
C LEU A 91 31.96 -15.82 12.08
N LYS A 92 33.24 -15.66 12.28
CA LYS A 92 34.19 -16.79 12.28
C LYS A 92 34.91 -16.85 13.62
N PRO A 93 34.70 -17.91 14.43
CA PRO A 93 35.49 -18.16 15.64
C PRO A 93 36.96 -18.45 15.27
N ARG A 94 37.86 -17.80 15.98
CA ARG A 94 39.31 -18.04 15.85
C ARG A 94 39.88 -18.89 16.97
N GLU A 95 39.36 -18.68 18.16
CA GLU A 95 39.81 -19.32 19.40
C GLU A 95 38.63 -19.70 20.26
N VAL A 96 38.81 -20.73 21.09
CA VAL A 96 37.86 -21.07 22.14
C VAL A 96 38.12 -20.14 23.31
N GLN A 97 37.15 -19.30 23.58
CA GLN A 97 37.20 -18.28 24.64
C GLN A 97 35.85 -18.24 25.36
N PRO A 98 35.77 -17.65 26.55
CA PRO A 98 34.50 -17.42 27.24
C PRO A 98 33.49 -16.71 26.37
N ILE A 99 32.21 -16.87 26.72
CA ILE A 99 31.08 -16.20 26.06
C ILE A 99 31.33 -14.69 26.03
N THR A 100 31.03 -14.08 24.89
CA THR A 100 31.12 -12.63 24.66
C THR A 100 29.89 -12.11 23.98
N ASN A 101 29.74 -10.80 23.83
CA ASN A 101 28.65 -10.16 23.15
C ASN A 101 29.04 -9.58 21.80
N LEU A 102 28.03 -9.44 20.93
CA LEU A 102 28.12 -8.70 19.67
C LEU A 102 26.86 -7.82 19.55
N GLN A 103 27.08 -6.59 19.12
CA GLN A 103 26.01 -5.61 18.91
C GLN A 103 26.06 -5.15 17.46
N ILE A 104 24.92 -5.15 16.78
CA ILE A 104 24.83 -4.69 15.41
C ILE A 104 23.71 -3.68 15.31
N ILE A 105 23.99 -2.54 14.68
CA ILE A 105 22.99 -1.54 14.33
C ILE A 105 22.91 -1.52 12.81
N THR A 106 21.70 -1.71 12.30
CA THR A 106 21.38 -1.59 10.88
C THR A 106 20.61 -0.30 10.59
N THR A 107 20.67 0.14 9.35
CA THR A 107 19.83 1.23 8.83
C THR A 107 19.00 0.69 7.69
N ARG A 108 17.68 0.90 7.76
CA ARG A 108 16.72 0.52 6.73
C ARG A 108 16.68 1.57 5.60
N GLN A 109 16.06 1.23 4.47
CA GLN A 109 15.90 2.15 3.34
C GLN A 109 15.10 3.42 3.69
N ASP A 110 14.19 3.35 4.65
CA ASP A 110 13.41 4.48 5.18
C ASP A 110 14.20 5.36 6.17
N GLY A 111 15.48 5.03 6.44
CA GLY A 111 16.34 5.72 7.40
C GLY A 111 16.18 5.28 8.86
N THR A 112 15.20 4.46 9.17
CA THR A 112 15.02 3.92 10.53
C THR A 112 16.13 2.95 10.87
N LYS A 113 16.43 2.79 12.18
CA LYS A 113 17.48 1.92 12.65
C LYS A 113 16.91 0.77 13.47
N ARG A 114 17.58 -0.39 13.37
CA ARG A 114 17.33 -1.53 14.23
C ARG A 114 18.60 -1.89 14.99
N SER A 115 18.40 -2.34 16.23
CA SER A 115 19.49 -2.81 17.09
C SER A 115 19.30 -4.30 17.34
N TYR A 116 20.41 -5.03 17.23
CA TYR A 116 20.49 -6.46 17.45
C TYR A 116 21.53 -6.76 18.51
N GLN A 117 21.15 -7.57 19.51
CA GLN A 117 22.03 -8.00 20.57
C GLN A 117 22.29 -9.50 20.41
N PHE A 118 23.54 -9.89 20.49
CA PHE A 118 23.95 -11.29 20.37
C PHE A 118 24.82 -11.71 21.54
N GLU A 119 24.65 -12.95 21.95
CA GLU A 119 25.59 -13.70 22.75
C GLU A 119 26.35 -14.66 21.85
N LEU A 120 27.68 -14.59 21.88
CA LEU A 120 28.54 -15.43 21.05
C LEU A 120 29.20 -16.52 21.88
N GLN A 121 28.96 -17.77 21.53
CA GLN A 121 29.56 -18.95 22.13
C GLN A 121 30.37 -19.74 21.10
N VAL A 122 31.61 -20.09 21.46
CA VAL A 122 32.45 -21.00 20.64
C VAL A 122 32.33 -22.41 21.18
N ARG A 123 32.11 -23.37 20.28
CA ARG A 123 32.19 -24.80 20.58
C ARG A 123 33.43 -25.43 19.96
N GLU A 124 33.98 -26.37 20.72
CA GLU A 124 34.96 -27.34 20.19
C GLU A 124 34.21 -28.49 19.50
N GLY A 125 34.77 -29.02 18.43
CA GLY A 125 34.26 -30.21 17.77
C GLY A 125 33.94 -30.06 16.30
N ASP A 126 33.36 -31.10 15.75
CA ASP A 126 33.01 -31.21 14.35
C ASP A 126 31.71 -30.42 14.02
N VAL A 127 31.67 -29.90 12.81
CA VAL A 127 30.49 -29.20 12.23
C VAL A 127 29.47 -30.14 11.60
N SER A 128 29.54 -31.46 11.90
CA SER A 128 28.61 -32.44 11.35
C SER A 128 27.18 -32.22 11.78
N VAL A 129 26.24 -32.80 11.02
CA VAL A 129 24.80 -32.75 11.34
C VAL A 129 24.55 -33.36 12.71
N GLY A 130 23.84 -32.66 13.57
CA GLY A 130 23.57 -33.04 14.96
C GLY A 130 24.32 -32.24 16.01
N ASN A 131 25.37 -31.49 15.63
CA ASN A 131 26.00 -30.52 16.50
C ASN A 131 25.19 -29.21 16.58
N ASP A 132 25.24 -28.54 17.73
CA ASP A 132 24.55 -27.24 17.91
C ASP A 132 25.29 -26.05 17.26
N THR A 133 26.13 -26.28 16.27
CA THR A 133 26.82 -25.23 15.49
C THR A 133 25.85 -24.61 14.49
N TYR A 134 25.78 -23.31 14.42
CA TYR A 134 24.94 -22.60 13.46
C TYR A 134 25.72 -22.29 12.20
N PHE A 135 25.08 -22.47 11.02
CA PHE A 135 25.63 -22.03 9.74
C PHE A 135 24.93 -20.76 9.25
N LEU A 136 23.62 -20.69 9.49
CA LEU A 136 22.82 -19.54 9.16
C LEU A 136 21.85 -19.24 10.30
N VAL A 137 21.76 -17.97 10.67
CA VAL A 137 20.69 -17.43 11.50
C VAL A 137 19.97 -16.35 10.71
N LYS A 138 18.73 -16.63 10.34
CA LYS A 138 17.91 -15.72 9.56
C LYS A 138 16.84 -15.08 10.42
N PHE A 139 16.81 -13.74 10.41
CA PHE A 139 15.78 -12.98 11.09
C PHE A 139 14.49 -12.96 10.27
N ARG A 140 13.36 -13.03 10.97
CA ARG A 140 12.00 -12.87 10.45
C ARG A 140 11.35 -11.66 11.11
N TYR A 141 10.46 -10.98 10.40
CA TYR A 141 9.87 -9.73 10.83
C TYR A 141 8.34 -9.80 10.73
N PRO A 142 7.68 -10.55 11.64
CA PRO A 142 6.24 -10.79 11.55
C PRO A 142 5.41 -9.51 11.64
N GLU A 143 5.87 -8.51 12.40
CA GLU A 143 5.18 -7.22 12.51
C GLU A 143 5.24 -6.44 11.18
N ASP A 144 6.40 -6.38 10.53
CA ASP A 144 6.53 -5.73 9.23
C ASP A 144 5.71 -6.45 8.15
N GLU A 145 5.66 -7.78 8.19
CA GLU A 145 4.87 -8.58 7.25
C GLU A 145 3.38 -8.32 7.45
N ALA A 146 2.91 -8.25 8.69
CA ALA A 146 1.54 -7.92 9.03
C ALA A 146 1.17 -6.51 8.57
N LEU A 147 2.04 -5.52 8.83
CA LEU A 147 1.83 -4.14 8.39
C LEU A 147 1.77 -4.03 6.86
N ARG A 148 2.72 -4.66 6.15
CA ARG A 148 2.71 -4.68 4.67
C ARG A 148 1.45 -5.29 4.11
N LYS A 149 0.97 -6.39 4.71
CA LYS A 149 -0.28 -7.04 4.32
C LYS A 149 -1.48 -6.10 4.51
N GLN A 150 -1.56 -5.44 5.67
CA GLN A 150 -2.62 -4.49 5.96
C GLN A 150 -2.64 -3.31 4.98
N LEU A 151 -1.47 -2.72 4.70
CA LEU A 151 -1.35 -1.62 3.74
C LEU A 151 -1.73 -2.05 2.31
N ALA A 152 -1.35 -3.27 1.90
CA ALA A 152 -1.72 -3.82 0.60
C ALA A 152 -3.24 -4.06 0.48
N GLU A 153 -3.89 -4.54 1.55
CA GLU A 153 -5.34 -4.71 1.59
C GLU A 153 -6.07 -3.36 1.53
N GLN A 154 -5.59 -2.35 2.25
CA GLN A 154 -6.15 -0.99 2.20
C GLN A 154 -6.00 -0.37 0.81
N ALA A 155 -4.83 -0.46 0.19
CA ALA A 155 -4.59 0.05 -1.16
C ALA A 155 -5.48 -0.65 -2.20
N LYS A 156 -5.71 -1.96 -2.05
CA LYS A 156 -6.62 -2.72 -2.91
C LYS A 156 -8.07 -2.29 -2.72
N ALA A 157 -8.49 -2.06 -1.47
CA ALA A 157 -9.85 -1.59 -1.17
C ALA A 157 -10.10 -0.20 -1.78
N GLN A 158 -9.16 0.73 -1.62
CA GLN A 158 -9.25 2.07 -2.23
C GLN A 158 -9.36 2.00 -3.75
N LYS A 159 -8.52 1.20 -4.41
CA LYS A 159 -8.56 1.04 -5.86
C LYS A 159 -9.91 0.45 -6.35
N ASN A 160 -10.45 -0.54 -5.63
CA ASN A 160 -11.75 -1.11 -5.97
C ASN A 160 -12.89 -0.08 -5.80
N GLU A 161 -12.82 0.79 -4.79
CA GLU A 161 -13.78 1.86 -4.55
C GLU A 161 -13.71 2.91 -5.67
N GLU A 162 -12.50 3.33 -6.07
CA GLU A 162 -12.29 4.24 -7.19
C GLU A 162 -12.87 3.67 -8.50
N GLU A 163 -12.57 2.40 -8.82
CA GLU A 163 -13.11 1.71 -10.01
C GLU A 163 -14.64 1.61 -9.96
N PHE A 164 -15.21 1.35 -8.78
CA PHE A 164 -16.66 1.30 -8.58
C PHE A 164 -17.31 2.67 -8.81
N VAL A 165 -16.73 3.74 -8.26
CA VAL A 165 -17.20 5.12 -8.44
C VAL A 165 -17.13 5.51 -9.92
N ASP A 166 -16.01 5.24 -10.59
CA ASP A 166 -15.84 5.53 -12.02
C ASP A 166 -16.87 4.78 -12.87
N ASN A 167 -17.17 3.53 -12.55
CA ASN A 167 -18.19 2.75 -13.23
C ASN A 167 -19.57 3.36 -13.07
N ILE A 168 -19.95 3.80 -11.86
CA ILE A 168 -21.24 4.46 -11.61
C ILE A 168 -21.32 5.78 -12.39
N LEU A 169 -20.27 6.60 -12.38
CA LEU A 169 -20.23 7.87 -13.09
C LEU A 169 -20.36 7.64 -14.61
N ASN A 170 -19.66 6.67 -15.16
CA ASN A 170 -19.76 6.29 -16.57
C ASN A 170 -21.15 5.75 -16.93
N MET A 171 -21.76 4.95 -16.07
CA MET A 171 -23.13 4.47 -16.28
C MET A 171 -24.15 5.63 -16.30
N HIS A 172 -24.02 6.59 -15.38
CA HIS A 172 -24.88 7.78 -15.37
C HIS A 172 -24.68 8.65 -16.60
N GLU A 173 -23.45 8.79 -17.09
CA GLU A 173 -23.18 9.52 -18.32
C GLU A 173 -23.81 8.82 -19.54
N HIS A 174 -23.82 7.46 -19.57
CA HIS A 174 -24.31 6.70 -20.71
C HIS A 174 -25.79 6.33 -20.63
N PHE A 175 -26.37 6.12 -19.45
CA PHE A 175 -27.71 5.59 -19.25
C PHE A 175 -28.62 6.47 -18.36
N GLY A 176 -28.13 7.61 -17.86
CA GLY A 176 -28.91 8.55 -17.08
C GLY A 176 -30.03 9.22 -17.89
N PRO A 177 -30.94 9.94 -17.23
CA PRO A 177 -32.01 10.70 -17.89
C PRO A 177 -31.40 11.65 -18.93
N ARG A 178 -31.96 11.64 -20.14
CA ARG A 178 -31.48 12.46 -21.27
C ARG A 178 -32.62 13.26 -21.86
N ASN A 179 -32.34 14.52 -22.16
CA ASN A 179 -33.19 15.34 -22.97
C ASN A 179 -32.77 15.20 -24.46
N TRP A 180 -33.64 14.69 -25.28
CA TRP A 180 -33.46 14.52 -26.74
C TRP A 180 -34.21 15.58 -27.53
N ALA A 181 -34.90 16.53 -26.89
CA ALA A 181 -35.75 17.51 -27.53
C ALA A 181 -34.94 18.61 -28.21
N TYR A 182 -34.15 18.24 -29.20
CA TYR A 182 -33.33 19.13 -30.04
C TYR A 182 -33.89 19.21 -31.43
N VAL A 183 -33.82 20.40 -32.05
CA VAL A 183 -34.12 20.62 -33.48
C VAL A 183 -33.00 21.40 -34.12
N ALA A 184 -32.73 21.08 -35.39
CA ALA A 184 -31.67 21.70 -36.17
C ALA A 184 -32.26 22.56 -37.32
N GLN A 185 -31.59 23.69 -37.65
CA GLN A 185 -31.91 24.54 -38.74
C GLN A 185 -30.64 25.09 -39.39
N GLY A 186 -30.46 24.86 -40.69
CA GLY A 186 -29.28 25.33 -41.43
C GLY A 186 -28.73 24.24 -42.34
N SER A 187 -27.40 24.18 -42.50
CA SER A 187 -26.73 23.26 -43.42
C SER A 187 -26.78 21.80 -42.91
N PRO A 188 -27.34 20.86 -43.67
CA PRO A 188 -27.32 19.45 -43.33
C PRO A 188 -25.91 18.80 -43.44
N LEU A 189 -24.95 19.47 -44.11
CA LEU A 189 -23.60 18.95 -44.31
C LEU A 189 -22.76 18.86 -43.04
N ILE A 190 -23.16 19.58 -41.99
CA ILE A 190 -22.48 19.57 -40.67
C ILE A 190 -23.42 19.13 -39.56
N GLU A 191 -24.54 18.49 -39.89
CA GLU A 191 -25.52 18.02 -38.93
C GLU A 191 -24.97 16.80 -38.15
N PRO A 192 -25.01 16.83 -36.80
CA PRO A 192 -24.72 15.66 -35.99
C PRO A 192 -25.81 14.60 -36.16
N SER A 193 -25.45 13.32 -36.08
CA SER A 193 -26.40 12.21 -36.17
C SER A 193 -27.31 12.15 -34.91
N SER A 194 -26.90 12.69 -33.82
CA SER A 194 -27.70 12.85 -32.61
C SER A 194 -27.19 13.96 -31.69
N VAL A 195 -28.12 14.58 -30.96
CA VAL A 195 -27.82 15.56 -29.91
C VAL A 195 -28.69 15.25 -28.71
N TYR A 196 -28.07 15.23 -27.52
CA TYR A 196 -28.79 15.10 -26.27
C TYR A 196 -28.04 15.81 -25.15
N ASP A 197 -28.72 16.14 -24.07
CA ASP A 197 -28.10 16.56 -22.82
C ASP A 197 -28.57 15.72 -21.63
N ASN A 198 -27.77 15.72 -20.57
CA ASN A 198 -28.08 15.08 -19.28
C ASN A 198 -28.38 16.10 -18.18
N GLY A 199 -28.72 17.34 -18.55
CA GLY A 199 -28.95 18.46 -17.65
C GLY A 199 -27.68 19.15 -17.16
N LYS A 200 -26.47 18.68 -17.54
CA LYS A 200 -25.18 19.27 -17.19
C LYS A 200 -24.26 19.42 -18.40
N THR A 201 -24.20 18.43 -19.26
CA THR A 201 -23.40 18.40 -20.49
C THR A 201 -24.28 18.11 -21.69
N THR A 202 -23.92 18.67 -22.87
CA THR A 202 -24.57 18.40 -24.14
C THR A 202 -23.63 17.57 -25.02
N THR A 203 -24.10 16.42 -25.50
CA THR A 203 -23.34 15.50 -26.37
C THR A 203 -23.83 15.57 -27.79
N PHE A 204 -22.93 15.82 -28.72
CA PHE A 204 -23.13 15.79 -30.17
C PHE A 204 -22.44 14.55 -30.71
N THR A 205 -23.14 13.69 -31.45
CA THR A 205 -22.55 12.54 -32.15
C THR A 205 -22.45 12.81 -33.62
N PHE A 206 -21.27 12.65 -34.20
CA PHE A 206 -21.04 12.77 -35.64
C PHE A 206 -20.82 11.39 -36.24
N LEU A 207 -21.17 11.24 -37.52
CA LEU A 207 -20.86 9.99 -38.25
C LEU A 207 -19.36 9.87 -38.47
N ASP A 208 -18.87 8.64 -38.53
CA ASP A 208 -17.47 8.33 -38.71
C ASP A 208 -16.91 9.03 -39.96
N ASN A 209 -15.69 9.56 -39.88
CA ASN A 209 -14.97 10.31 -40.88
C ASN A 209 -15.52 11.70 -41.27
N ASN A 210 -16.55 12.20 -40.58
CA ASN A 210 -16.95 13.58 -40.79
C ASN A 210 -16.06 14.52 -39.98
N GLU A 211 -15.63 15.61 -40.63
CA GLU A 211 -14.92 16.68 -39.91
C GLU A 211 -15.86 17.31 -38.88
N ILE A 212 -15.39 17.36 -37.60
CA ILE A 212 -16.15 17.93 -36.51
C ILE A 212 -16.17 19.47 -36.64
N PRO A 213 -17.35 20.10 -36.76
CA PRO A 213 -17.47 21.55 -36.91
C PRO A 213 -17.08 22.26 -35.55
N ALA A 214 -16.77 23.55 -35.63
CA ALA A 214 -16.65 24.37 -34.45
C ALA A 214 -18.04 24.53 -33.82
N ILE A 215 -18.14 24.26 -32.51
CA ILE A 215 -19.39 24.35 -31.73
C ILE A 215 -19.31 25.56 -30.82
N TYR A 216 -20.27 26.45 -30.93
CA TYR A 216 -20.44 27.63 -30.10
C TYR A 216 -21.75 27.55 -29.32
N LEU A 217 -21.71 28.00 -28.06
CA LEU A 217 -22.91 28.24 -27.27
C LEU A 217 -23.44 29.63 -27.60
N VAL A 218 -24.74 29.75 -27.78
CA VAL A 218 -25.40 31.06 -27.93
C VAL A 218 -25.95 31.48 -26.58
N THR A 219 -25.47 32.60 -26.09
CA THR A 219 -25.90 33.23 -24.83
C THR A 219 -27.30 33.85 -24.97
N LEU A 220 -27.94 34.23 -23.85
CA LEU A 220 -29.27 34.80 -23.87
C LEU A 220 -29.37 36.14 -24.61
N ASP A 221 -28.28 36.87 -24.74
CA ASP A 221 -28.12 38.10 -25.54
C ASP A 221 -27.80 37.83 -27.02
N GLY A 222 -27.76 36.58 -27.43
CA GLY A 222 -27.53 36.18 -28.82
C GLY A 222 -26.06 36.11 -29.24
N GLN A 223 -25.11 36.26 -28.30
CA GLN A 223 -23.68 36.19 -28.61
C GLN A 223 -23.19 34.74 -28.68
N GLU A 224 -22.29 34.46 -29.63
CA GLU A 224 -21.62 33.16 -29.72
C GLU A 224 -20.40 33.10 -28.80
N THR A 225 -20.31 32.09 -27.97
CA THR A 225 -19.21 31.90 -27.03
C THR A 225 -18.59 30.50 -27.21
N ILE A 226 -17.25 30.44 -27.15
CA ILE A 226 -16.52 29.17 -27.13
C ILE A 226 -16.75 28.49 -25.77
N VAL A 227 -17.02 27.19 -25.81
CA VAL A 227 -17.25 26.40 -24.59
C VAL A 227 -16.23 25.29 -24.44
N PRO A 228 -15.86 24.94 -23.20
CA PRO A 228 -15.05 23.77 -22.93
C PRO A 228 -15.72 22.52 -23.47
N LYS A 229 -14.97 21.69 -24.18
CA LYS A 229 -15.46 20.44 -24.75
C LYS A 229 -14.42 19.34 -24.67
N SER A 230 -14.89 18.10 -24.61
CA SER A 230 -14.08 16.88 -24.69
C SER A 230 -14.52 16.07 -25.92
N ILE A 231 -13.59 15.36 -26.53
CA ILE A 231 -13.88 14.48 -27.68
C ILE A 231 -13.63 13.04 -27.24
N LYS A 232 -14.62 12.16 -27.46
CA LYS A 232 -14.53 10.75 -27.14
C LYS A 232 -15.03 9.94 -28.35
N GLY A 233 -14.11 9.43 -29.15
CA GLY A 233 -14.44 8.80 -30.43
C GLY A 233 -15.14 9.78 -31.37
N ASN A 234 -16.36 9.44 -31.80
CA ASN A 234 -17.21 10.26 -32.66
C ASN A 234 -18.16 11.22 -31.88
N GLN A 235 -18.00 11.34 -30.57
CA GLN A 235 -18.80 12.20 -29.73
C GLN A 235 -18.01 13.44 -29.29
N VAL A 236 -18.67 14.58 -29.35
CA VAL A 236 -18.20 15.85 -28.77
C VAL A 236 -19.08 16.18 -27.58
N ILE A 237 -18.50 16.20 -26.40
CA ILE A 237 -19.18 16.50 -25.13
C ILE A 237 -18.86 17.94 -24.76
N VAL A 238 -19.86 18.80 -24.84
CA VAL A 238 -19.78 20.20 -24.42
C VAL A 238 -20.15 20.26 -22.94
N HIS A 239 -19.28 20.86 -22.12
CA HIS A 239 -19.47 20.99 -20.66
C HIS A 239 -20.43 22.13 -20.28
N ALA A 240 -21.52 22.22 -21.01
CA ALA A 240 -22.62 23.17 -20.77
C ALA A 240 -23.92 22.67 -21.38
N ILE A 241 -25.04 23.20 -20.90
CA ILE A 241 -26.34 23.14 -21.56
C ILE A 241 -26.74 24.54 -22.01
N ALA A 242 -27.40 24.67 -23.13
CA ALA A 242 -27.86 25.95 -23.66
C ALA A 242 -29.19 25.83 -24.37
N MET A 243 -29.86 26.97 -24.56
CA MET A 243 -31.06 27.05 -25.40
C MET A 243 -30.70 26.82 -26.89
N GLN A 244 -29.51 27.25 -27.27
CA GLN A 244 -29.05 27.17 -28.67
C GLN A 244 -27.55 26.96 -28.74
N PHE A 245 -27.13 26.15 -29.71
CA PHE A 245 -25.75 26.03 -30.16
C PHE A 245 -25.68 26.39 -31.63
N THR A 246 -24.56 26.98 -32.05
CA THR A 246 -24.23 27.19 -33.48
C THR A 246 -23.03 26.37 -33.84
N LEU A 247 -23.16 25.57 -34.90
CA LEU A 247 -22.08 24.79 -35.47
C LEU A 247 -21.60 25.48 -36.78
N ARG A 248 -20.27 25.60 -36.94
CA ARG A 248 -19.66 26.27 -38.07
C ARG A 248 -18.52 25.45 -38.69
N ARG A 249 -18.48 25.36 -40.00
CA ARG A 249 -17.38 24.78 -40.78
C ARG A 249 -17.26 25.51 -42.11
N GLY A 250 -16.23 26.36 -42.24
CA GLY A 250 -16.13 27.24 -43.41
C GLY A 250 -17.35 28.16 -43.55
N ASN A 251 -18.08 28.04 -44.67
CA ASN A 251 -19.31 28.80 -44.92
C ASN A 251 -20.57 28.09 -44.40
N GLU A 252 -20.44 26.86 -43.95
CA GLU A 252 -21.57 26.09 -43.44
C GLU A 252 -21.93 26.50 -42.00
N VAL A 253 -23.21 26.75 -41.80
CA VAL A 253 -23.74 27.12 -40.46
C VAL A 253 -24.98 26.29 -40.16
N LEU A 254 -25.03 25.75 -38.96
CA LEU A 254 -26.18 25.00 -38.42
C LEU A 254 -26.50 25.48 -37.02
N CYS A 255 -27.73 25.88 -36.79
CA CYS A 255 -28.27 26.21 -35.46
C CYS A 255 -28.99 25.02 -34.88
N ILE A 256 -28.68 24.67 -33.64
CA ILE A 256 -29.30 23.58 -32.87
C ILE A 256 -29.98 24.16 -31.66
N PHE A 257 -31.31 23.96 -31.59
CA PHE A 257 -32.19 24.52 -30.55
C PHE A 257 -32.59 23.44 -29.57
N ASN A 258 -32.38 23.67 -28.30
CA ASN A 258 -32.82 22.81 -27.19
C ASN A 258 -34.27 23.20 -26.79
N LYS A 259 -35.24 22.35 -27.13
CA LYS A 259 -36.64 22.55 -26.80
C LYS A 259 -37.01 22.11 -25.36
N GLY A 260 -36.14 21.32 -24.74
CA GLY A 260 -36.29 20.88 -23.36
C GLY A 260 -35.32 21.60 -22.40
N PHE A 261 -34.84 22.80 -22.77
CA PHE A 261 -33.85 23.53 -21.97
C PHE A 261 -34.39 23.90 -20.59
N ILE A 262 -33.61 23.51 -19.54
CA ILE A 262 -33.85 23.91 -18.16
C ILE A 262 -32.71 24.85 -17.73
N PRO A 263 -32.99 26.16 -17.47
CA PRO A 263 -31.96 27.19 -17.27
C PRO A 263 -30.96 26.89 -16.15
N ARG A 264 -31.36 26.15 -15.12
CA ARG A 264 -30.51 25.78 -13.97
C ARG A 264 -29.88 24.41 -14.11
N GLY A 265 -30.19 23.67 -15.21
CA GLY A 265 -29.79 22.27 -15.36
C GLY A 265 -30.39 21.37 -14.27
N ILE A 266 -29.93 20.14 -14.23
CA ILE A 266 -30.25 19.20 -13.15
C ILE A 266 -29.04 19.18 -12.21
N ASN A 267 -29.24 19.65 -10.97
CA ASN A 267 -28.22 19.58 -9.92
C ASN A 267 -28.58 18.46 -8.94
N PRO A 268 -27.86 17.35 -8.90
CA PRO A 268 -28.09 16.28 -7.94
C PRO A 268 -27.66 16.65 -6.49
N GLU A 269 -27.10 17.85 -6.26
CA GLU A 269 -26.58 18.35 -4.98
C GLU A 269 -25.40 17.55 -4.40
N THR A 270 -24.87 16.59 -5.15
CA THR A 270 -23.76 15.71 -4.75
C THR A 270 -22.38 16.23 -5.17
N GLY A 271 -22.32 17.33 -5.93
CA GLY A 271 -21.07 17.84 -6.52
C GLY A 271 -20.56 16.98 -7.69
N THR A 272 -21.30 15.97 -8.12
CA THR A 272 -21.01 15.09 -9.27
C THR A 272 -22.19 15.07 -10.25
N THR A 273 -22.08 14.31 -11.32
CA THR A 273 -23.17 14.08 -12.29
C THR A 273 -24.14 12.99 -11.82
N SER A 274 -23.80 12.24 -10.79
CA SER A 274 -24.59 11.14 -10.24
C SER A 274 -25.23 11.51 -8.89
N PRO A 275 -26.52 11.19 -8.66
CA PRO A 275 -27.12 11.35 -7.36
C PRO A 275 -26.61 10.33 -6.31
N SER A 276 -25.93 9.28 -6.77
CA SER A 276 -25.41 8.20 -5.91
C SER A 276 -23.93 8.38 -5.54
N VAL A 277 -23.25 9.39 -6.07
CA VAL A 277 -21.82 9.67 -5.82
C VAL A 277 -21.69 11.10 -5.32
N GLN A 278 -21.26 11.26 -4.09
CA GLN A 278 -21.01 12.56 -3.48
C GLN A 278 -19.52 12.91 -3.55
N ARG A 279 -19.21 14.17 -3.89
CA ARG A 279 -17.84 14.70 -3.80
C ARG A 279 -17.59 15.19 -2.38
N GLU A 280 -16.58 14.64 -1.74
CA GLU A 280 -16.05 15.14 -0.47
C GLU A 280 -14.73 15.87 -0.71
N ILE A 281 -14.52 16.98 0.00
CA ILE A 281 -13.26 17.72 -0.02
C ILE A 281 -12.47 17.30 1.19
N ASN A 282 -11.40 16.53 0.98
CA ASN A 282 -10.44 16.24 2.03
C ASN A 282 -9.65 17.52 2.31
N VAL A 283 -9.98 18.19 3.40
CA VAL A 283 -9.15 19.29 3.93
C VAL A 283 -8.01 18.61 4.70
N GLU A 284 -6.84 18.53 4.08
CA GLU A 284 -5.61 18.20 4.81
C GLU A 284 -5.46 19.18 5.97
N LYS A 285 -5.41 18.65 7.19
CA LYS A 285 -5.15 19.39 8.42
C LYS A 285 -3.66 19.49 8.68
#